data_106021d370ffa229c09e463934023df9
#
_entry.id   106021d370ffa229c09e463934023df9
#
_cell.length_a   1.000
_cell.length_b   1.000
_cell.length_c   1.000
_cell.angle_alpha   90.00
_cell.angle_beta   90.00
_cell.angle_gamma   90.00
#
_symmetry.space_group_name_H-M   'P 1'
#
loop_
_entity.id
_entity.type
_entity.pdbx_description
1 polymer ?
#
loop_
_entity_poly.entity_id
_entity_poly.type
_entity_poly.pdbx_seq_one_letter_code
_entity_poly.pdbx_strand_id
1 'polypeptide(L)'
;MKLTSKGRYAVMALVDLARFDSINPVSLRDISLRQGISLDYLEQIFSKLKKNQIVKSIRGTQGGYILTKKPNEIKLTNIFHAVDETVKTVQCKKDSKKGCNGKATKCVTHNLWDELETHINSFFEKKSLEDLLRNNKDQRI
;
A
#
# COMPACT_ATOMS: atom_id res chain seq x y z
N MET A 1 3.48 -6.24 -15.53
CA MET A 1 3.43 -5.56 -14.22
C MET A 1 2.06 -5.75 -13.62
N LYS A 2 2.00 -6.11 -12.35
CA LYS A 2 0.73 -6.40 -11.69
C LYS A 2 0.66 -5.68 -10.34
N LEU A 3 -0.28 -4.75 -10.23
CA LEU A 3 -0.62 -4.08 -8.99
C LEU A 3 -2.09 -4.38 -8.68
N THR A 4 -2.34 -5.16 -7.64
CA THR A 4 -3.70 -5.59 -7.31
C THR A 4 -4.51 -4.49 -6.61
N SER A 5 -5.81 -4.70 -6.47
CA SER A 5 -6.68 -3.78 -5.74
C SER A 5 -6.28 -3.66 -4.27
N LYS A 6 -5.67 -4.69 -3.70
CA LYS A 6 -5.21 -4.71 -2.30
C LYS A 6 -4.29 -3.53 -1.97
N GLY A 7 -3.21 -3.37 -2.76
CA GLY A 7 -2.27 -2.28 -2.56
C GLY A 7 -2.90 -0.91 -2.81
N ARG A 8 -3.65 -0.78 -3.91
CA ARG A 8 -4.30 0.49 -4.26
C ARG A 8 -5.32 0.92 -3.22
N TYR A 9 -6.16 0.00 -2.77
CA TYR A 9 -7.18 0.31 -1.77
C TYR A 9 -6.57 0.60 -0.40
N ALA A 10 -5.48 -0.07 -0.04
CA ALA A 10 -4.77 0.24 1.20
C ALA A 10 -4.25 1.69 1.19
N VAL A 11 -3.67 2.12 0.08
CA VAL A 11 -3.20 3.51 -0.06
C VAL A 11 -4.36 4.49 0.01
N MET A 12 -5.46 4.23 -0.73
CA MET A 12 -6.65 5.08 -0.70
C MET A 12 -7.22 5.24 0.71
N ALA A 13 -7.33 4.12 1.42
CA ALA A 13 -7.87 4.11 2.78
C ALA A 13 -6.97 4.85 3.76
N LEU A 14 -5.65 4.70 3.64
CA LEU A 14 -4.70 5.38 4.52
C LEU A 14 -4.63 6.88 4.25
N VAL A 15 -4.76 7.30 3.00
CA VAL A 15 -4.86 8.74 2.67
C VAL A 15 -6.12 9.33 3.30
N ASP A 16 -7.24 8.64 3.18
CA ASP A 16 -8.50 9.06 3.84
C ASP A 16 -8.31 9.17 5.35
N LEU A 17 -7.75 8.14 5.96
CA LEU A 17 -7.49 8.12 7.39
C LEU A 17 -6.60 9.31 7.81
N ALA A 18 -5.52 9.55 7.09
CA ALA A 18 -4.56 10.60 7.41
C ALA A 18 -5.17 12.00 7.33
N ARG A 19 -6.23 12.19 6.55
CA ARG A 19 -6.92 13.48 6.46
C ARG A 19 -7.74 13.80 7.71
N PHE A 20 -8.26 12.78 8.37
CA PHE A 20 -9.27 12.96 9.40
C PHE A 20 -8.85 12.52 10.81
N ASP A 21 -7.80 11.71 10.94
CA ASP A 21 -7.41 11.12 12.21
C ASP A 21 -6.81 12.12 13.21
N SER A 22 -6.39 13.29 12.76
CA SER A 22 -5.86 14.33 13.63
C SER A 22 -6.93 14.93 14.53
N ILE A 23 -8.20 14.78 14.18
CA ILE A 23 -9.33 15.31 14.95
C ILE A 23 -9.93 14.22 15.82
N ASN A 24 -10.25 13.07 15.22
CA ASN A 24 -10.87 11.92 15.91
C ASN A 24 -10.43 10.64 15.20
N PRO A 25 -10.49 9.49 15.90
CA PRO A 25 -10.33 8.20 15.21
C PRO A 25 -11.36 8.08 14.09
N VAL A 26 -10.97 7.40 13.00
CA VAL A 26 -11.81 7.26 11.80
C VAL A 26 -12.32 5.83 11.72
N SER A 27 -13.63 5.67 11.59
CA SER A 27 -14.23 4.34 11.45
C SER A 27 -14.03 3.80 10.03
N LEU A 28 -13.93 2.47 9.92
CA LEU A 28 -13.85 1.82 8.61
C LEU A 28 -15.13 2.03 7.79
N ARG A 29 -16.26 2.18 8.48
CA ARG A 29 -17.54 2.46 7.83
C ARG A 29 -17.49 3.79 7.09
N ASP A 30 -16.93 4.81 7.71
CA ASP A 30 -16.80 6.13 7.08
C ASP A 30 -15.86 6.07 5.87
N ILE A 31 -14.76 5.36 6.00
CA ILE A 31 -13.82 5.16 4.87
C ILE A 31 -14.54 4.41 3.74
N SER A 32 -15.29 3.37 4.07
CA SER A 32 -16.06 2.59 3.11
C SER A 32 -17.01 3.48 2.31
N LEU A 33 -17.75 4.34 3.00
CA LEU A 33 -18.70 5.24 2.37
C LEU A 33 -18.03 6.28 1.48
N ARG A 34 -16.92 6.86 1.94
CA ARG A 34 -16.21 7.89 1.17
C ARG A 34 -15.46 7.32 -0.05
N GLN A 35 -14.82 6.16 0.12
CA GLN A 35 -13.96 5.60 -0.92
C GLN A 35 -14.65 4.58 -1.82
N GLY A 36 -15.85 4.14 -1.46
CA GLY A 36 -16.54 3.12 -2.25
C GLY A 36 -15.89 1.75 -2.18
N ILE A 37 -15.25 1.43 -1.05
CA ILE A 37 -14.60 0.13 -0.82
C ILE A 37 -15.46 -0.65 0.17
N SER A 38 -15.64 -1.97 -0.06
CA SER A 38 -16.47 -2.76 0.83
C SER A 38 -15.90 -2.80 2.25
N LEU A 39 -16.78 -2.79 3.24
CA LEU A 39 -16.36 -2.80 4.65
C LEU A 39 -15.58 -4.07 4.98
N ASP A 40 -16.03 -5.23 4.50
CA ASP A 40 -15.35 -6.50 4.73
C ASP A 40 -13.91 -6.49 4.20
N TYR A 41 -13.73 -5.89 3.02
CA TYR A 41 -12.40 -5.78 2.42
C TYR A 41 -11.51 -4.84 3.23
N LEU A 42 -12.06 -3.72 3.68
CA LEU A 42 -11.33 -2.79 4.56
C LEU A 42 -10.93 -3.44 5.88
N GLU A 43 -11.79 -4.26 6.46
CA GLU A 43 -11.46 -4.99 7.69
C GLU A 43 -10.25 -5.90 7.48
N GLN A 44 -10.18 -6.59 6.34
CA GLN A 44 -9.04 -7.44 6.00
C GLN A 44 -7.76 -6.62 5.84
N ILE A 45 -7.84 -5.50 5.10
CA ILE A 45 -6.69 -4.60 4.88
C ILE A 45 -6.20 -4.03 6.21
N PHE A 46 -7.10 -3.49 7.03
CA PHE A 46 -6.74 -2.84 8.29
C PHE A 46 -6.25 -3.84 9.34
N SER A 47 -6.71 -5.08 9.30
CA SER A 47 -6.17 -6.15 10.13
C SER A 47 -4.67 -6.32 9.86
N LYS A 48 -4.28 -6.34 8.60
CA LYS A 48 -2.87 -6.45 8.20
C LYS A 48 -2.07 -5.20 8.53
N LEU A 49 -2.64 -4.02 8.30
CA LEU A 49 -1.99 -2.76 8.63
C LEU A 49 -1.77 -2.62 10.14
N LYS A 50 -2.74 -3.05 10.95
CA LYS A 50 -2.62 -3.05 12.40
C LYS A 50 -1.55 -4.03 12.87
N LYS A 51 -1.50 -5.22 12.29
CA LYS A 51 -0.50 -6.23 12.62
C LYS A 51 0.92 -5.72 12.34
N ASN A 52 1.09 -4.92 11.30
CA ASN A 52 2.36 -4.31 10.92
C ASN A 52 2.59 -2.94 11.57
N GLN A 53 1.76 -2.55 12.51
CA GLN A 53 1.92 -1.35 13.32
C GLN A 53 1.88 -0.04 12.51
N ILE A 54 1.16 -0.01 11.41
CA ILE A 54 0.93 1.21 10.63
C ILE A 54 -0.27 1.97 11.18
N VAL A 55 -1.29 1.24 11.66
CA VAL A 55 -2.47 1.82 12.30
C VAL A 55 -2.71 1.14 13.64
N LYS A 56 -3.48 1.82 14.49
CA LYS A 56 -3.98 1.23 15.74
C LYS A 56 -5.46 1.54 15.87
N SER A 57 -6.18 0.66 16.57
CA SER A 57 -7.61 0.82 16.81
C SER A 57 -7.86 1.50 18.16
N ILE A 58 -8.89 2.35 18.20
CA ILE A 58 -9.37 3.00 19.39
C ILE A 58 -10.79 2.50 19.62
N ARG A 59 -11.04 1.92 20.79
CA ARG A 59 -12.36 1.39 21.16
C ARG A 59 -13.29 2.51 21.65
N GLY A 60 -14.58 2.29 21.50
CA GLY A 60 -15.62 3.18 22.02
C GLY A 60 -16.63 3.57 20.96
N THR A 61 -17.65 4.35 21.38
CA THR A 61 -18.70 4.81 20.47
C THR A 61 -18.17 5.75 19.39
N GLN A 62 -17.10 6.48 19.69
CA GLN A 62 -16.41 7.34 18.74
C GLN A 62 -15.04 6.75 18.40
N GLY A 63 -14.94 5.44 18.45
CA GLY A 63 -13.72 4.73 18.13
C GLY A 63 -13.51 4.59 16.61
N GLY A 64 -12.38 4.03 16.27
CA GLY A 64 -11.99 3.80 14.90
C GLY A 64 -10.49 3.52 14.83
N TYR A 65 -9.86 4.02 13.79
CA TYR A 65 -8.42 3.83 13.57
C TYR A 65 -7.70 5.17 13.52
N ILE A 66 -6.45 5.15 13.95
CA ILE A 66 -5.53 6.28 13.78
C ILE A 66 -4.19 5.74 13.27
N LEU A 67 -3.40 6.62 12.65
CA LEU A 67 -2.03 6.27 12.25
C LEU A 67 -1.14 6.18 13.50
N THR A 68 -0.20 5.26 13.49
CA THR A 68 0.79 5.11 14.57
C THR A 68 2.01 5.99 14.36
N LYS A 69 2.21 6.48 13.14
CA LYS A 69 3.36 7.30 12.73
C LYS A 69 2.87 8.50 11.94
N LYS A 70 3.74 9.48 11.80
CA LYS A 70 3.44 10.66 10.97
C LYS A 70 3.34 10.24 9.49
N PRO A 71 2.48 10.90 8.69
CA PRO A 71 2.36 10.55 7.28
C PRO A 71 3.67 10.58 6.49
N ASN A 72 4.61 11.46 6.86
CA ASN A 72 5.91 11.52 6.20
C ASN A 72 6.82 10.33 6.52
N GLU A 73 6.50 9.58 7.56
CA GLU A 73 7.26 8.40 7.97
C GLU A 73 6.71 7.10 7.37
N ILE A 74 5.55 7.15 6.74
CA ILE A 74 4.90 5.98 6.13
C ILE A 74 5.13 6.02 4.63
N LYS A 75 6.01 5.15 4.15
CA LYS A 75 6.32 5.03 2.72
C LYS A 75 5.37 4.04 2.05
N LEU A 76 5.17 4.21 0.74
CA LEU A 76 4.32 3.27 -0.02
C LEU A 76 4.84 1.84 0.06
N THR A 77 6.16 1.66 0.10
CA THR A 77 6.78 0.36 0.29
C THR A 77 6.31 -0.32 1.58
N ASN A 78 6.21 0.44 2.67
CA ASN A 78 5.73 -0.08 3.96
C ASN A 78 4.29 -0.55 3.87
N ILE A 79 3.45 0.22 3.17
CA ILE A 79 2.03 -0.12 2.99
C ILE A 79 1.89 -1.39 2.18
N PHE A 80 2.57 -1.48 1.05
CA PHE A 80 2.50 -2.66 0.17
C PHE A 80 3.01 -3.91 0.88
N HIS A 81 4.12 -3.78 1.63
CA HIS A 81 4.64 -4.90 2.41
C HIS A 81 3.62 -5.38 3.45
N ALA A 82 2.96 -4.44 4.13
CA ALA A 82 1.99 -4.77 5.18
C ALA A 82 0.79 -5.55 4.65
N VAL A 83 0.33 -5.26 3.44
CA VAL A 83 -0.83 -5.93 2.84
C VAL A 83 -0.44 -7.04 1.86
N ASP A 84 0.80 -7.48 1.91
CA ASP A 84 1.33 -8.55 1.05
C ASP A 84 1.22 -8.24 -0.44
N GLU A 85 1.30 -6.96 -0.80
CA GLU A 85 1.33 -6.55 -2.19
C GLU A 85 2.77 -6.54 -2.70
N THR A 86 3.01 -7.18 -3.84
CA THR A 86 4.31 -7.15 -4.50
C THR A 86 4.13 -6.66 -5.93
N VAL A 87 5.01 -5.76 -6.35
CA VAL A 87 5.02 -5.29 -7.74
C VAL A 87 6.13 -6.01 -8.48
N LYS A 88 5.74 -6.88 -9.39
CA LYS A 88 6.67 -7.61 -10.25
C LYS A 88 6.34 -7.33 -11.70
N THR A 89 7.38 -7.11 -12.50
CA THR A 89 7.22 -6.86 -13.93
C THR A 89 7.06 -8.14 -14.73
N VAL A 90 7.61 -9.25 -14.19
CA VAL A 90 7.54 -10.58 -14.80
C VAL A 90 7.32 -11.64 -13.73
N GLN A 91 6.88 -12.83 -14.14
CA GLN A 91 6.62 -13.92 -13.22
C GLN A 91 7.87 -14.76 -12.88
N CYS A 92 8.98 -14.52 -13.54
CA CYS A 92 10.21 -15.28 -13.27
C CYS A 92 10.86 -14.81 -11.96
N LYS A 93 11.43 -15.76 -11.21
CA LYS A 93 12.17 -15.47 -9.99
C LYS A 93 13.58 -15.02 -10.32
N LYS A 94 14.08 -13.95 -9.68
CA LYS A 94 15.42 -13.40 -9.92
C LYS A 94 16.53 -14.43 -9.74
N ASP A 95 16.41 -15.31 -8.74
CA ASP A 95 17.43 -16.28 -8.37
C ASP A 95 17.08 -17.70 -8.81
N SER A 96 16.19 -17.85 -9.77
CA SER A 96 15.80 -19.17 -10.24
C SER A 96 16.98 -19.86 -10.97
N LYS A 97 17.39 -21.01 -10.46
CA LYS A 97 18.41 -21.85 -11.10
C LYS A 97 17.97 -22.37 -12.46
N LYS A 98 16.65 -22.37 -12.72
CA LYS A 98 16.07 -22.82 -13.99
C LYS A 98 15.99 -21.71 -15.04
N GLY A 99 16.45 -20.49 -14.71
CA GLY A 99 16.36 -19.35 -15.60
C GLY A 99 14.93 -18.84 -15.83
N CYS A 100 14.76 -17.97 -16.79
CA CYS A 100 13.47 -17.30 -17.03
C CYS A 100 12.40 -18.24 -17.61
N ASN A 101 12.81 -19.24 -18.38
CA ASN A 101 11.89 -20.15 -19.09
C ASN A 101 12.16 -21.62 -18.74
N GLY A 102 12.73 -21.90 -17.59
CA GLY A 102 13.11 -23.26 -17.19
C GLY A 102 14.35 -23.80 -17.92
N LYS A 103 15.08 -22.95 -18.64
CA LYS A 103 16.24 -23.33 -19.46
C LYS A 103 17.57 -22.92 -18.87
N ALA A 104 17.70 -22.72 -17.58
CA ALA A 104 18.93 -22.33 -16.89
C ALA A 104 19.68 -21.12 -17.51
N THR A 105 19.03 -20.35 -18.37
CA THR A 105 19.56 -19.13 -18.97
C THR A 105 18.57 -17.98 -18.80
N LYS A 106 19.08 -16.77 -18.65
CA LYS A 106 18.23 -15.58 -18.57
C LYS A 106 17.76 -15.21 -19.97
N CYS A 107 16.48 -14.77 -20.08
CA CYS A 107 15.97 -14.30 -21.37
C CYS A 107 16.64 -12.97 -21.76
N VAL A 108 16.55 -12.62 -23.05
CA VAL A 108 17.20 -11.43 -23.62
C VAL A 108 16.77 -10.14 -22.88
N THR A 109 15.52 -10.09 -22.42
CA THR A 109 14.96 -8.90 -21.77
C THR A 109 15.00 -8.95 -20.24
N HIS A 110 15.67 -9.95 -19.66
CA HIS A 110 15.72 -10.12 -18.21
C HIS A 110 16.21 -8.87 -17.48
N ASN A 111 17.31 -8.29 -17.94
CA ASN A 111 17.90 -7.11 -17.31
C ASN A 111 17.00 -5.88 -17.43
N LEU A 112 16.27 -5.74 -18.53
CA LEU A 112 15.32 -4.64 -18.71
C LEU A 112 14.22 -4.69 -17.66
N TRP A 113 13.61 -5.85 -17.46
CA TRP A 113 12.54 -5.99 -16.48
C TRP A 113 13.04 -5.85 -15.05
N ASP A 114 14.23 -6.37 -14.77
CA ASP A 114 14.86 -6.21 -13.46
C ASP A 114 15.13 -4.73 -13.15
N GLU A 115 15.64 -3.98 -14.11
CA GLU A 115 15.88 -2.55 -13.98
C GLU A 115 14.59 -1.78 -13.76
N LEU A 116 13.53 -2.11 -14.52
CA LEU A 116 12.23 -1.48 -14.35
C LEU A 116 11.66 -1.74 -12.95
N GLU A 117 11.73 -2.99 -12.48
CA GLU A 117 11.26 -3.36 -11.14
C GLU A 117 12.02 -2.61 -10.05
N THR A 118 13.34 -2.47 -10.21
CA THR A 118 14.17 -1.68 -9.28
C THR A 118 13.74 -0.22 -9.27
N HIS A 119 13.44 0.35 -10.42
CA HIS A 119 12.94 1.73 -10.51
C HIS A 119 11.60 1.90 -9.80
N ILE A 120 10.67 0.98 -10.01
CA ILE A 120 9.35 1.02 -9.37
C ILE A 120 9.48 0.95 -7.85
N ASN A 121 10.28 0.02 -7.35
CA ASN A 121 10.48 -0.14 -5.91
C ASN A 121 11.17 1.07 -5.30
N SER A 122 12.15 1.64 -5.98
CA SER A 122 12.82 2.87 -5.53
C SER A 122 11.85 4.05 -5.48
N PHE A 123 10.96 4.17 -6.46
CA PHE A 123 9.91 5.19 -6.47
C PHE A 123 9.01 5.07 -5.24
N PHE A 124 8.55 3.86 -4.93
CA PHE A 124 7.68 3.63 -3.79
C PHE A 124 8.39 3.86 -2.46
N GLU A 125 9.69 3.59 -2.36
CA GLU A 125 10.47 3.86 -1.15
C GLU A 125 10.61 5.35 -0.86
N LYS A 126 10.56 6.19 -1.89
CA LYS A 126 10.70 7.65 -1.76
C LYS A 126 9.36 8.36 -1.54
N LYS A 127 8.24 7.73 -1.90
CA LYS A 127 6.91 8.34 -1.75
C LYS A 127 6.32 7.99 -0.39
N SER A 128 5.82 9.02 0.29
CA SER A 128 5.14 8.89 1.59
C SER A 128 3.66 9.26 1.47
N LEU A 129 2.89 8.95 2.51
CA LEU A 129 1.50 9.40 2.60
C LEU A 129 1.41 10.92 2.55
N GLU A 130 2.37 11.62 3.16
CA GLU A 130 2.38 13.08 3.16
C GLU A 130 2.49 13.64 1.75
N ASP A 131 3.31 13.02 0.90
CA ASP A 131 3.44 13.44 -0.50
C ASP A 131 2.10 13.37 -1.23
N LEU A 132 1.32 12.32 -0.98
CA LEU A 132 0.00 12.18 -1.57
C LEU A 132 -0.99 13.21 -1.02
N LEU A 133 -0.91 13.50 0.27
CA LEU A 133 -1.75 14.52 0.91
C LEU A 133 -1.47 15.92 0.35
N ARG A 134 -0.20 16.25 0.11
CA ARG A 134 0.21 17.54 -0.43
C ARG A 134 -0.25 17.72 -1.87
N ASN A 135 -0.09 16.70 -2.68
CA ASN A 135 -0.41 16.76 -4.11
C ASN A 135 -1.92 16.79 -4.37
N ASN A 136 -2.72 16.35 -3.42
CA ASN A 136 -4.16 16.17 -3.61
C ASN A 136 -5.01 17.02 -2.67
N LYS A 137 -4.48 18.17 -2.21
CA LYS A 137 -5.21 19.05 -1.29
C LYS A 137 -6.56 19.49 -1.83
N ASP A 138 -6.66 19.66 -3.14
CA ASP A 138 -7.88 20.15 -3.79
C ASP A 138 -8.70 19.03 -4.43
N GLN A 139 -8.27 17.79 -4.33
CA GLN A 139 -8.97 16.67 -4.93
C GLN A 139 -9.86 15.97 -3.91
N ARG A 140 -11.03 15.55 -4.38
CA ARG A 140 -11.90 14.69 -3.57
C ARG A 140 -11.27 13.31 -3.47
N ILE A 141 -11.32 12.78 -2.28
CA ILE A 141 -10.99 11.38 -2.10
C ILE A 141 -12.23 10.55 -2.32
#